data_e327471948f9304e83799138fc4a2073
#
_entry.id   e327471948f9304e83799138fc4a2073
#
_cell.length_a   1.000
_cell.length_b   1.000
_cell.length_c   1.000
_cell.angle_alpha   90.00
_cell.angle_beta   90.00
_cell.angle_gamma   90.00
#
_symmetry.space_group_name_H-M   'P 1'
#
loop_
_entity.id
_entity.type
_entity.pdbx_description
1 polymer ?
#
loop_
_entity_poly.entity_id
_entity_poly.type
_entity_poly.pdbx_seq_one_letter_code
_entity_poly.pdbx_strand_id
1 'polypeptide(L)'
;MKRLVLIVCFMLMGATVMQAQSGLRVGANIGLPVGDMEEVSNFQAGVDLAYMLSVADMLYVGPMVGYTRFFMDEDNFGGFEVDDPAFLPIAASGRVALAEGFFFGTDLGYAVGLNDGNDGGFYYRPQAGYNFGKIGLIASYTGISVDGGSFGSINLGIEFGL
;
A
#
# COMPACT_ATOMS: atom_id res chain seq x y z
N MET A 1 -21.68 6.44 11.51
CA MET A 1 -21.41 5.04 11.19
C MET A 1 -22.29 4.48 10.08
N LYS A 2 -23.64 4.58 10.11
CA LYS A 2 -24.50 4.06 9.03
C LYS A 2 -24.25 4.65 7.65
N ARG A 3 -23.87 5.95 7.55
CA ARG A 3 -23.57 6.60 6.26
C ARG A 3 -22.25 6.15 5.65
N LEU A 4 -21.27 5.80 6.49
CA LEU A 4 -19.98 5.28 6.03
C LEU A 4 -20.12 3.86 5.46
N VAL A 5 -20.92 3.02 6.13
CA VAL A 5 -21.24 1.66 5.65
C VAL A 5 -22.01 1.70 4.33
N LEU A 6 -22.92 2.65 4.14
CA LEU A 6 -23.65 2.85 2.88
C LEU A 6 -22.72 3.27 1.74
N ILE A 7 -21.73 4.14 1.98
CA ILE A 7 -20.76 4.57 0.97
C ILE A 7 -19.87 3.38 0.57
N VAL A 8 -19.42 2.60 1.53
CA VAL A 8 -18.61 1.39 1.27
C VAL A 8 -19.43 0.33 0.50
N CYS A 9 -20.70 0.11 0.86
CA CYS A 9 -21.60 -0.78 0.12
C CYS A 9 -21.90 -0.26 -1.30
N PHE A 10 -22.02 1.05 -1.50
CA PHE A 10 -22.26 1.62 -2.83
C PHE A 10 -21.03 1.51 -3.73
N MET A 11 -19.81 1.65 -3.17
CA MET A 11 -18.56 1.38 -3.90
C MET A 11 -18.43 -0.11 -4.29
N LEU A 12 -18.92 -1.02 -3.47
CA LEU A 12 -18.91 -2.46 -3.75
C LEU A 12 -19.95 -2.89 -4.78
N MET A 13 -21.09 -2.20 -4.87
CA MET A 13 -22.16 -2.51 -5.83
C MET A 13 -21.93 -1.96 -7.26
N GLY A 14 -21.02 -0.99 -7.44
CA GLY A 14 -20.67 -0.44 -8.77
C GLY A 14 -19.77 -1.35 -9.62
N ALA A 15 -19.36 -2.52 -9.09
CA ALA A 15 -18.27 -3.32 -9.63
C ALA A 15 -18.69 -4.43 -10.64
N THR A 16 -19.89 -4.41 -11.20
CA THR A 16 -20.38 -5.57 -11.96
C THR A 16 -20.27 -5.51 -13.49
N VAL A 17 -19.62 -4.52 -14.08
CA VAL A 17 -19.42 -4.57 -15.55
C VAL A 17 -18.10 -3.89 -15.94
N MET A 18 -17.01 -4.63 -16.14
CA MET A 18 -16.07 -4.44 -17.26
C MET A 18 -14.90 -5.44 -17.21
N GLN A 19 -14.54 -5.93 -18.39
CA GLN A 19 -13.77 -7.13 -18.65
C GLN A 19 -12.26 -7.05 -18.35
N ALA A 20 -11.73 -8.17 -17.93
CA ALA A 20 -10.46 -8.86 -18.15
C ALA A 20 -9.15 -8.30 -17.58
N GLN A 21 -8.96 -7.01 -17.26
CA GLN A 21 -7.79 -6.49 -16.55
C GLN A 21 -8.13 -5.48 -15.45
N SER A 22 -9.34 -5.03 -15.38
CA SER A 22 -9.91 -4.32 -14.24
C SER A 22 -10.42 -5.34 -13.23
N GLY A 23 -10.10 -5.19 -11.97
CA GLY A 23 -10.55 -6.13 -10.96
C GLY A 23 -9.98 -5.84 -9.58
N LEU A 24 -10.48 -6.61 -8.66
CA LEU A 24 -9.98 -6.61 -7.29
C LEU A 24 -8.59 -7.25 -7.25
N ARG A 25 -7.68 -6.60 -6.55
CA ARG A 25 -6.31 -7.07 -6.35
C ARG A 25 -6.00 -7.10 -4.86
N VAL A 26 -5.45 -8.21 -4.42
CA VAL A 26 -5.03 -8.42 -3.03
C VAL A 26 -3.51 -8.58 -3.03
N GLY A 27 -2.82 -7.74 -2.29
CA GLY A 27 -1.37 -7.73 -2.18
C GLY A 27 -0.88 -8.03 -0.78
N ALA A 28 0.33 -8.58 -0.70
CA ALA A 28 1.12 -8.66 0.51
C ALA A 28 2.56 -8.24 0.19
N ASN A 29 3.18 -7.51 1.10
CA ASN A 29 4.54 -7.02 0.92
C ASN A 29 5.33 -7.10 2.22
N ILE A 30 6.64 -7.26 2.07
CA ILE A 30 7.62 -7.13 3.14
C ILE A 30 8.71 -6.19 2.66
N GLY A 31 9.32 -5.46 3.58
CA GLY A 31 10.34 -4.48 3.22
C GLY A 31 11.35 -4.22 4.31
N LEU A 32 12.42 -3.60 3.88
CA LEU A 32 13.48 -3.10 4.75
C LEU A 32 13.27 -1.60 4.95
N PRO A 33 13.15 -1.15 6.19
CA PRO A 33 13.12 0.26 6.51
C PRO A 33 14.37 0.98 6.01
N VAL A 34 14.20 2.22 5.58
CA VAL A 34 15.29 3.08 5.09
C VAL A 34 15.11 4.52 5.59
N GLY A 35 16.18 5.31 5.54
CA GLY A 35 16.16 6.69 6.02
C GLY A 35 16.04 6.75 7.54
N ASP A 36 15.12 7.58 8.05
CA ASP A 36 14.94 7.80 9.48
C ASP A 36 14.59 6.53 10.28
N MET A 37 14.07 5.50 9.59
CA MET A 37 13.64 4.23 10.18
C MET A 37 14.69 3.11 10.12
N GLU A 38 15.80 3.29 9.39
CA GLU A 38 16.82 2.24 9.17
C GLU A 38 17.48 1.79 10.48
N GLU A 39 17.71 2.73 11.42
CA GLU A 39 18.39 2.43 12.68
C GLU A 39 17.44 1.91 13.78
N VAL A 40 16.14 2.11 13.64
CA VAL A 40 15.16 1.86 14.71
C VAL A 40 14.13 0.79 14.38
N SER A 41 14.08 0.29 13.14
CA SER A 41 13.12 -0.72 12.71
C SER A 41 13.80 -1.82 11.91
N ASN A 42 13.49 -3.07 12.25
CA ASN A 42 14.08 -4.25 11.63
C ASN A 42 13.48 -4.58 10.26
N PHE A 43 12.16 -4.50 10.15
CA PHE A 43 11.46 -4.75 8.89
C PHE A 43 10.06 -4.12 8.88
N GLN A 44 9.48 -4.06 7.70
CA GLN A 44 8.11 -3.64 7.49
C GLN A 44 7.32 -4.77 6.83
N ALA A 45 6.07 -4.96 7.21
CA ALA A 45 5.14 -5.85 6.52
C ALA A 45 3.82 -5.13 6.26
N GLY A 46 3.18 -5.49 5.15
CA GLY A 46 1.90 -4.90 4.79
C GLY A 46 1.05 -5.81 3.92
N VAL A 47 -0.23 -5.52 3.94
CA VAL A 47 -1.24 -6.10 3.03
C VAL A 47 -2.04 -4.96 2.42
N ASP A 48 -2.50 -5.14 1.20
CA ASP A 48 -3.30 -4.14 0.51
C ASP A 48 -4.37 -4.75 -0.37
N LEU A 49 -5.41 -3.97 -0.58
CA LEU A 49 -6.54 -4.27 -1.42
C LEU A 49 -6.74 -3.09 -2.36
N ALA A 50 -6.72 -3.32 -3.66
CA ALA A 50 -6.96 -2.31 -4.67
C ALA A 50 -8.04 -2.77 -5.65
N TYR A 51 -8.84 -1.83 -6.12
CA TYR A 51 -9.77 -2.08 -7.21
C TYR A 51 -9.36 -1.25 -8.42
N MET A 52 -8.81 -1.90 -9.44
CA MET A 52 -8.25 -1.24 -10.61
C MET A 52 -9.28 -1.18 -11.74
N LEU A 53 -9.44 0.00 -12.31
CA LEU A 53 -10.29 0.29 -13.47
C LEU A 53 -9.40 0.63 -14.65
N SER A 54 -9.64 0.02 -15.81
CA SER A 54 -9.00 0.43 -17.05
C SER A 54 -9.65 1.74 -17.54
N VAL A 55 -8.89 2.80 -17.59
CA VAL A 55 -9.34 4.12 -18.08
C VAL A 55 -8.81 4.44 -19.46
N ALA A 56 -7.75 3.74 -19.89
CA ALA A 56 -7.21 3.76 -21.25
C ALA A 56 -6.49 2.42 -21.52
N ASP A 57 -6.08 2.16 -22.73
CA ASP A 57 -5.50 0.88 -23.18
C ASP A 57 -4.37 0.34 -22.28
N MET A 58 -3.59 1.22 -21.68
CA MET A 58 -2.46 0.85 -20.81
C MET A 58 -2.53 1.50 -19.43
N LEU A 59 -3.58 2.28 -19.14
CA LEU A 59 -3.70 3.05 -17.91
C LEU A 59 -4.81 2.48 -17.01
N TYR A 60 -4.41 2.11 -15.81
CA TYR A 60 -5.31 1.60 -14.76
C TYR A 60 -5.27 2.54 -13.58
N VAL A 61 -6.43 2.89 -13.04
CA VAL A 61 -6.55 3.70 -11.82
C VAL A 61 -7.61 3.11 -10.92
N GLY A 62 -7.50 3.36 -9.63
CA GLY A 62 -8.53 2.93 -8.69
C GLY A 62 -8.20 3.19 -7.24
N PRO A 63 -9.16 2.99 -6.34
CA PRO A 63 -8.93 3.11 -4.91
C PRO A 63 -8.08 1.94 -4.38
N MET A 64 -7.29 2.25 -3.37
CA MET A 64 -6.51 1.29 -2.60
C MET A 64 -6.68 1.56 -1.11
N VAL A 65 -6.76 0.51 -0.33
CA VAL A 65 -6.66 0.52 1.12
C VAL A 65 -5.70 -0.57 1.55
N GLY A 66 -4.92 -0.29 2.58
CA GLY A 66 -3.93 -1.25 3.08
C GLY A 66 -3.79 -1.22 4.59
N TYR A 67 -2.97 -2.10 5.09
CA TYR A 67 -2.45 -2.10 6.45
C TYR A 67 -0.94 -2.27 6.36
N THR A 68 -0.20 -1.43 7.04
CA THR A 68 1.28 -1.46 7.08
C THR A 68 1.75 -1.33 8.51
N ARG A 69 2.72 -2.16 8.91
CA ARG A 69 3.33 -2.13 10.23
C ARG A 69 4.84 -2.15 10.11
N PHE A 70 5.50 -1.28 10.87
CA PHE A 70 6.94 -1.26 11.04
C PHE A 70 7.27 -1.96 12.37
N PHE A 71 8.15 -2.94 12.33
CA PHE A 71 8.56 -3.70 13.49
C PHE A 71 9.84 -3.08 14.06
N MET A 72 9.72 -2.52 15.25
CA MET A 72 10.79 -1.79 15.90
C MET A 72 11.85 -2.74 16.46
N ASP A 73 13.09 -2.27 16.51
CA ASP A 73 14.20 -3.00 17.12
C ASP A 73 14.31 -2.63 18.60
N GLU A 74 13.85 -3.54 19.50
CA GLU A 74 13.85 -3.34 20.95
C GLU A 74 15.27 -3.17 21.50
N ASP A 75 16.28 -3.74 20.87
CA ASP A 75 17.69 -3.65 21.33
C ASP A 75 18.21 -2.19 21.25
N ASN A 76 17.73 -1.41 20.31
CA ASN A 76 18.09 0.00 20.14
C ASN A 76 17.44 0.92 21.20
N PHE A 77 16.41 0.45 21.90
CA PHE A 77 15.71 1.19 22.94
C PHE A 77 16.08 0.73 24.36
N GLY A 78 17.21 0.01 24.52
CA GLY A 78 17.68 -0.45 25.83
C GLY A 78 16.79 -1.50 26.48
N GLY A 79 16.04 -2.27 25.69
CA GLY A 79 15.14 -3.32 26.15
C GLY A 79 13.79 -2.80 26.65
N PHE A 80 13.44 -1.56 26.37
CA PHE A 80 12.08 -1.04 26.60
C PHE A 80 11.18 -1.46 25.43
N GLU A 81 9.98 -1.96 25.74
CA GLU A 81 8.95 -2.22 24.76
C GLU A 81 8.54 -0.89 24.09
N VAL A 82 8.72 -0.80 22.79
CA VAL A 82 8.27 0.32 21.97
C VAL A 82 7.15 -0.20 21.07
N ASP A 83 6.03 0.51 21.05
CA ASP A 83 4.92 0.13 20.17
C ASP A 83 5.34 0.21 18.71
N ASP A 84 5.10 -0.87 17.96
CA ASP A 84 5.33 -0.93 16.52
C ASP A 84 4.37 0.03 15.79
N PRO A 85 4.86 1.05 15.07
CA PRO A 85 3.99 1.94 14.33
C PRO A 85 3.20 1.21 13.25
N ALA A 86 1.88 1.35 13.32
CA ALA A 86 0.96 0.77 12.36
C ALA A 86 0.14 1.85 11.67
N PHE A 87 -0.13 1.64 10.38
CA PHE A 87 -0.82 2.60 9.52
C PHE A 87 -1.89 1.91 8.68
N LEU A 88 -2.95 2.64 8.39
CA LEU A 88 -3.99 2.30 7.43
C LEU A 88 -3.88 3.25 6.22
N PRO A 89 -3.12 2.92 5.17
CA PRO A 89 -3.10 3.69 3.94
C PRO A 89 -4.44 3.65 3.22
N ILE A 90 -4.93 4.81 2.83
CA ILE A 90 -6.08 5.01 1.94
C ILE A 90 -5.58 5.87 0.80
N ALA A 91 -5.57 5.35 -0.42
CA ALA A 91 -4.90 5.98 -1.54
C ALA A 91 -5.64 5.80 -2.86
N ALA A 92 -5.29 6.62 -3.83
CA ALA A 92 -5.53 6.36 -5.24
C ALA A 92 -4.31 5.66 -5.83
N SER A 93 -4.55 4.55 -6.51
CA SER A 93 -3.54 3.79 -7.25
C SER A 93 -3.62 4.13 -8.72
N GLY A 94 -2.48 4.40 -9.34
CA GLY A 94 -2.34 4.58 -10.79
C GLY A 94 -1.24 3.69 -11.32
N ARG A 95 -1.52 2.95 -12.41
CA ARG A 95 -0.56 2.04 -13.04
C ARG A 95 -0.60 2.18 -14.54
N VAL A 96 0.58 2.20 -15.15
CA VAL A 96 0.77 2.13 -16.61
C VAL A 96 1.33 0.76 -16.95
N ALA A 97 0.56 -0.04 -17.68
CA ALA A 97 1.01 -1.32 -18.20
C ALA A 97 1.94 -1.08 -19.40
N LEU A 98 3.07 -1.78 -19.40
CA LEU A 98 3.99 -1.81 -20.51
C LEU A 98 3.85 -3.15 -21.26
N ALA A 99 4.62 -3.31 -22.34
CA ALA A 99 4.65 -4.57 -23.07
C ALA A 99 5.11 -5.73 -22.16
N GLU A 100 4.62 -6.95 -22.45
CA GLU A 100 5.09 -8.20 -21.84
C GLU A 100 4.82 -8.35 -20.33
N GLY A 101 3.81 -7.65 -19.77
CA GLY A 101 3.39 -7.83 -18.38
C GLY A 101 4.08 -6.91 -17.38
N PHE A 102 5.07 -6.10 -17.79
CA PHE A 102 5.65 -5.08 -16.93
C PHE A 102 4.69 -3.91 -16.70
N PHE A 103 4.74 -3.34 -15.53
CA PHE A 103 4.04 -2.10 -15.21
C PHE A 103 4.87 -1.20 -14.30
N PHE A 104 4.60 0.10 -14.39
CA PHE A 104 4.98 1.10 -13.42
C PHE A 104 3.74 1.73 -12.82
N GLY A 105 3.83 2.14 -11.57
CA GLY A 105 2.71 2.78 -10.92
C GLY A 105 3.11 3.55 -9.68
N THR A 106 2.09 4.17 -9.09
CA THR A 106 2.22 4.83 -7.80
C THR A 106 0.88 4.82 -7.08
N ASP A 107 0.94 4.74 -5.76
CA ASP A 107 -0.19 4.97 -4.89
C ASP A 107 0.05 6.29 -4.16
N LEU A 108 -0.95 7.15 -4.11
CA LEU A 108 -0.90 8.45 -3.45
C LEU A 108 -2.12 8.64 -2.58
N GLY A 109 -1.92 9.03 -1.33
CA GLY A 109 -3.02 9.18 -0.39
C GLY A 109 -2.59 9.59 1.00
N TYR A 110 -3.27 9.08 1.99
CA TYR A 110 -3.02 9.33 3.39
C TYR A 110 -2.96 8.01 4.17
N ALA A 111 -1.96 7.84 5.01
CA ALA A 111 -1.84 6.74 5.94
C ALA A 111 -2.32 7.19 7.31
N VAL A 112 -3.45 6.67 7.75
CA VAL A 112 -3.99 6.93 9.09
C VAL A 112 -3.16 6.15 10.10
N GLY A 113 -2.64 6.83 11.12
CA GLY A 113 -1.95 6.17 12.23
C GLY A 113 -2.92 5.38 13.10
N LEU A 114 -2.52 4.20 13.54
CA LEU A 114 -3.36 3.29 14.33
C LEU A 114 -2.94 3.19 15.80
N ASN A 115 -1.78 3.72 16.16
CA ASN A 115 -1.28 3.76 17.52
C ASN A 115 -1.58 5.11 18.20
N ASP A 116 -1.65 5.13 19.51
CA ASP A 116 -1.82 6.36 20.27
C ASP A 116 -0.68 7.35 20.00
N GLY A 117 -1.03 8.59 19.65
CA GLY A 117 -0.08 9.64 19.31
C GLY A 117 0.50 9.57 17.88
N ASN A 118 0.01 8.65 17.06
CA ASN A 118 0.35 8.55 15.64
C ASN A 118 -0.80 9.13 14.79
N ASP A 119 -0.66 10.39 14.39
CA ASP A 119 -1.67 11.09 13.58
C ASP A 119 -1.68 10.62 12.12
N GLY A 120 -0.67 9.85 11.72
CA GLY A 120 -0.49 9.44 10.34
C GLY A 120 0.14 10.53 9.47
N GLY A 121 0.08 10.34 8.15
CA GLY A 121 0.74 11.27 7.25
C GLY A 121 0.46 11.02 5.77
N PHE A 122 1.07 11.87 4.94
CA PHE A 122 0.99 11.71 3.49
C PHE A 122 1.67 10.41 3.06
N TYR A 123 0.90 9.60 2.34
CA TYR A 123 1.34 8.29 1.84
C TYR A 123 1.65 8.35 0.36
N TYR A 124 2.79 7.82 -0.03
CA TYR A 124 3.17 7.61 -1.42
C TYR A 124 3.93 6.30 -1.58
N ARG A 125 3.63 5.56 -2.66
CA ARG A 125 4.26 4.28 -2.96
C ARG A 125 4.52 4.14 -4.46
N PRO A 126 5.62 4.70 -5.00
CA PRO A 126 6.08 4.34 -6.34
C PRO A 126 6.41 2.85 -6.42
N GLN A 127 6.03 2.22 -7.52
CA GLN A 127 6.15 0.78 -7.69
C GLN A 127 6.43 0.40 -9.14
N ALA A 128 7.14 -0.71 -9.30
CA ALA A 128 7.34 -1.39 -10.56
C ALA A 128 7.08 -2.87 -10.38
N GLY A 129 6.53 -3.53 -11.38
CA GLY A 129 6.22 -4.94 -11.25
C GLY A 129 6.04 -5.67 -12.55
N TYR A 130 5.87 -6.96 -12.42
CA TYR A 130 5.62 -7.88 -13.52
C TYR A 130 4.44 -8.80 -13.21
N ASN A 131 3.49 -8.90 -14.13
CA ASN A 131 2.31 -9.74 -14.01
C ASN A 131 2.49 -11.06 -14.77
N PHE A 132 2.39 -12.16 -14.06
CA PHE A 132 2.31 -13.53 -14.57
C PHE A 132 0.83 -13.97 -14.60
N GLY A 133 0.03 -13.43 -15.51
CA GLY A 133 -1.41 -13.67 -15.49
C GLY A 133 -2.09 -12.99 -14.30
N LYS A 134 -2.59 -13.80 -13.36
CA LYS A 134 -3.26 -13.29 -12.14
C LYS A 134 -2.32 -12.96 -10.98
N ILE A 135 -1.05 -13.35 -11.08
CA ILE A 135 -0.03 -13.11 -10.04
C ILE A 135 0.87 -11.98 -10.49
N GLY A 136 1.09 -10.99 -9.64
CA GLY A 136 2.05 -9.91 -9.83
C GLY A 136 3.17 -9.98 -8.81
N LEU A 137 4.40 -9.74 -9.24
CA LEU A 137 5.54 -9.43 -8.37
C LEU A 137 5.80 -7.94 -8.43
N ILE A 138 5.96 -7.31 -7.27
CA ILE A 138 6.05 -5.86 -7.14
C ILE A 138 7.28 -5.49 -6.32
N ALA A 139 8.10 -4.60 -6.85
CA ALA A 139 9.09 -3.86 -6.09
C ALA A 139 8.55 -2.44 -5.87
N SER A 140 8.62 -1.94 -4.66
CA SER A 140 8.10 -0.61 -4.32
C SER A 140 8.92 0.07 -3.24
N TYR A 141 8.80 1.40 -3.20
CA TYR A 141 9.21 2.20 -2.07
C TYR A 141 7.96 2.75 -1.39
N THR A 142 7.81 2.52 -0.10
CA THR A 142 6.75 3.12 0.70
C THR A 142 7.31 4.30 1.48
N GLY A 143 6.65 5.45 1.36
CA GLY A 143 6.94 6.63 2.14
C GLY A 143 5.69 7.15 2.84
N ILE A 144 5.82 7.43 4.14
CA ILE A 144 4.78 8.07 4.96
C ILE A 144 5.42 9.28 5.63
N SER A 145 5.03 10.48 5.20
CA SER A 145 5.51 11.73 5.79
C SER A 145 4.61 12.14 6.92
N VAL A 146 5.13 12.13 8.14
CA VAL A 146 4.44 12.52 9.37
C VAL A 146 5.01 13.81 9.92
N ASP A 147 4.35 14.44 10.89
CA ASP A 147 4.90 15.60 11.58
C ASP A 147 6.16 15.21 12.37
N GLY A 148 7.30 15.78 11.97
CA GLY A 148 8.58 15.57 12.63
C GLY A 148 9.45 14.44 12.07
N GLY A 149 9.01 13.74 10.97
CA GLY A 149 9.84 12.69 10.38
C GLY A 149 9.18 11.98 9.20
N SER A 150 9.78 10.86 8.85
CA SER A 150 9.24 10.02 7.77
C SER A 150 9.46 8.54 8.05
N PHE A 151 8.48 7.72 7.64
CA PHE A 151 8.63 6.27 7.58
C PHE A 151 8.89 5.86 6.14
N GLY A 152 10.05 5.29 5.89
CA GLY A 152 10.47 4.83 4.57
C GLY A 152 10.81 3.35 4.56
N SER A 153 10.43 2.63 3.49
CA SER A 153 10.85 1.23 3.28
C SER A 153 10.93 0.86 1.81
N ILE A 154 11.89 0.01 1.48
CA ILE A 154 11.98 -0.65 0.17
C ILE A 154 11.35 -2.03 0.31
N ASN A 155 10.38 -2.34 -0.53
CA ASN A 155 9.53 -3.51 -0.37
C ASN A 155 9.55 -4.42 -1.60
N LEU A 156 9.39 -5.71 -1.33
CA LEU A 156 9.02 -6.71 -2.31
C LEU A 156 7.63 -7.27 -1.95
N GLY A 157 6.78 -7.39 -2.93
CA GLY A 157 5.40 -7.85 -2.74
C GLY A 157 4.95 -8.82 -3.81
N ILE A 158 3.90 -9.53 -3.46
CA ILE A 158 3.14 -10.38 -4.36
C ILE A 158 1.69 -9.90 -4.36
N GLU A 159 1.07 -9.91 -5.53
CA GLU A 159 -0.30 -9.47 -5.72
C GLU A 159 -1.09 -10.53 -6.51
N PHE A 160 -2.34 -10.72 -6.14
CA PHE A 160 -3.28 -11.61 -6.82
C PHE A 160 -4.44 -10.80 -7.38
N GLY A 161 -4.68 -10.95 -8.70
CA GLY A 161 -5.89 -10.47 -9.38
C GLY A 161 -7.03 -11.48 -9.26
N LEU A 162 -8.17 -11.04 -8.75
CA LEU A 162 -9.38 -11.83 -8.55
C LEU A 162 -10.41 -11.62 -9.67
#